data_fcbe259a8e1d5abbad7ebc7a35cf8e30
#
_entry.id   fcbe259a8e1d5abbad7ebc7a35cf8e30
#
_cell.length_a   1.000
_cell.length_b   1.000
_cell.length_c   1.000
_cell.angle_alpha   90.00
_cell.angle_beta   90.00
_cell.angle_gamma   90.00
#
_symmetry.space_group_name_H-M   'P 1'
#
loop_
_entity.id
_entity.type
_entity.pdbx_description
1 polymer ?
#
loop_
_entity_poly.entity_id
_entity_poly.type
_entity_poly.pdbx_seq_one_letter_code
_entity_poly.pdbx_strand_id
1 'polypeptide(L)'
;MKRRHDRNPLLSYVQNYFEGYLRQVRGASPHTVRAYGNSLRLFFLFLTKRKKSQIENLRLDDIQAEHVLAFLTHVESERGNQAATRNCRLAAIRSFVAHLIRHDVISRGEQYQRILAIPSKRSPRRQATYLEPEEVRQVIHQIERSGRNALRDRALILFLYNTGARISEALAVRPRDLHLNRPRQVRLTGKGNKKRYCPLWAETATMLRQLTLSSNSIEQPIFLNCRGQPMTRDGAAHILSKYVRRAAGDDSLLRKKHVTPHILRHSCAVALLQAGVDLTVIRDYLGHASISTTNHYVTSNFLMKKKVLQAFWKRAGLQSQKHSAWRPSADLLEFLKAL
;
A
#
# COMPACT_ATOMS: atom_id res chain seq x y z
N MET A 1 9.48 -31.18 46.13
CA MET A 1 10.16 -30.97 44.82
C MET A 1 9.11 -30.67 43.75
N LYS A 2 8.89 -29.39 43.41
CA LYS A 2 8.01 -29.00 42.33
C LYS A 2 8.69 -29.33 41.01
N ARG A 3 8.07 -30.25 40.23
CA ARG A 3 8.52 -30.55 38.85
C ARG A 3 8.64 -29.24 38.06
N ARG A 4 9.86 -28.89 37.61
CA ARG A 4 10.08 -27.88 36.59
C ARG A 4 9.23 -28.31 35.39
N HIS A 5 8.18 -27.54 35.08
CA HIS A 5 7.49 -27.69 33.80
C HIS A 5 8.53 -27.58 32.70
N ASP A 6 8.76 -28.66 31.98
CA ASP A 6 9.54 -28.62 30.72
C ASP A 6 8.90 -27.57 29.82
N ARG A 7 9.54 -26.42 29.76
CA ARG A 7 9.07 -25.31 28.89
C ARG A 7 9.08 -25.87 27.48
N ASN A 8 7.89 -25.87 26.85
CA ASN A 8 7.76 -26.27 25.45
C ASN A 8 8.86 -25.60 24.63
N PRO A 9 9.80 -26.36 24.01
CA PRO A 9 10.92 -25.76 23.27
C PRO A 9 10.43 -24.84 22.13
N LEU A 10 9.26 -25.11 21.52
CA LEU A 10 8.66 -24.24 20.52
C LEU A 10 8.39 -22.84 21.05
N LEU A 11 7.92 -22.70 22.29
CA LEU A 11 7.64 -21.40 22.90
C LEU A 11 8.92 -20.55 23.01
N SER A 12 10.03 -21.16 23.46
CA SER A 12 11.31 -20.45 23.58
C SER A 12 11.84 -19.99 22.23
N TYR A 13 11.73 -20.78 21.18
CA TYR A 13 12.09 -20.39 19.82
C TYR A 13 11.21 -19.25 19.27
N VAL A 14 9.90 -19.31 19.52
CA VAL A 14 8.98 -18.25 19.12
C VAL A 14 9.30 -16.94 19.83
N GLN A 15 9.54 -16.97 21.14
CA GLN A 15 9.95 -15.79 21.90
C GLN A 15 11.26 -15.19 21.38
N ASN A 16 12.29 -16.04 21.20
CA ASN A 16 13.58 -15.60 20.65
C ASN A 16 13.42 -15.00 19.24
N TYR A 17 12.58 -15.62 18.39
CA TYR A 17 12.32 -15.09 17.05
C TYR A 17 11.71 -13.69 17.08
N PHE A 18 10.70 -13.44 17.93
CA PHE A 18 10.04 -12.13 17.96
C PHE A 18 10.86 -11.08 18.69
N GLU A 19 11.39 -11.40 19.86
CA GLU A 19 12.05 -10.43 20.72
C GLU A 19 13.53 -10.27 20.38
N GLY A 20 14.26 -11.35 20.26
CA GLY A 20 15.67 -11.34 19.90
C GLY A 20 15.86 -11.00 18.42
N TYR A 21 15.40 -11.88 17.54
CA TYR A 21 15.73 -11.75 16.11
C TYR A 21 14.99 -10.62 15.40
N LEU A 22 13.65 -10.61 15.42
CA LEU A 22 12.91 -9.61 14.64
C LEU A 22 13.07 -8.20 15.19
N ARG A 23 12.99 -8.01 16.51
CA ARG A 23 13.07 -6.68 17.12
C ARG A 23 14.50 -6.19 17.23
N GLN A 24 15.40 -6.96 17.82
CA GLN A 24 16.76 -6.51 18.14
C GLN A 24 17.71 -6.63 16.94
N VAL A 25 17.78 -7.81 16.31
CA VAL A 25 18.76 -8.05 15.24
C VAL A 25 18.31 -7.46 13.91
N ARG A 26 17.02 -7.70 13.51
CA ARG A 26 16.51 -7.27 12.21
C ARG A 26 15.93 -5.85 12.22
N GLY A 27 15.66 -5.26 13.38
CA GLY A 27 15.03 -3.95 13.49
C GLY A 27 13.65 -3.88 12.80
N ALA A 28 12.89 -4.98 12.85
CA ALA A 28 11.61 -5.08 12.16
C ALA A 28 10.60 -4.09 12.73
N SER A 29 9.81 -3.45 11.86
CA SER A 29 8.78 -2.52 12.30
C SER A 29 7.72 -3.21 13.16
N PRO A 30 7.07 -2.50 14.12
CA PRO A 30 5.97 -3.07 14.91
C PRO A 30 4.85 -3.67 14.06
N HIS A 31 4.60 -3.12 12.87
CA HIS A 31 3.64 -3.67 11.92
C HIS A 31 4.07 -5.03 11.35
N THR A 32 5.36 -5.18 11.02
CA THR A 32 5.91 -6.45 10.52
C THR A 32 5.83 -7.51 11.62
N VAL A 33 6.24 -7.17 12.83
CA VAL A 33 6.18 -8.06 14.00
C VAL A 33 4.73 -8.52 14.23
N ARG A 34 3.76 -7.61 14.22
CA ARG A 34 2.33 -7.92 14.39
C ARG A 34 1.79 -8.81 13.26
N ALA A 35 2.13 -8.50 12.00
CA ALA A 35 1.68 -9.28 10.85
C ALA A 35 2.24 -10.71 10.85
N TYR A 36 3.50 -10.86 11.22
CA TYR A 36 4.15 -12.17 11.36
C TYR A 36 3.59 -12.95 12.55
N GLY A 37 3.40 -12.27 13.69
CA GLY A 37 2.77 -12.87 14.87
C GLY A 37 1.37 -13.39 14.58
N ASN A 38 0.55 -12.60 13.89
CA ASN A 38 -0.78 -13.03 13.49
C ASN A 38 -0.75 -14.24 12.52
N SER A 39 0.20 -14.26 11.60
CA SER A 39 0.36 -15.37 10.66
C SER A 39 0.78 -16.67 11.35
N LEU A 40 1.75 -16.61 12.26
CA LEU A 40 2.19 -17.79 13.05
C LEU A 40 1.11 -18.25 14.02
N ARG A 41 0.42 -17.31 14.69
CA ARG A 41 -0.72 -17.65 15.54
C ARG A 41 -1.79 -18.45 14.79
N LEU A 42 -2.15 -17.99 13.59
CA LEU A 42 -3.14 -18.70 12.78
C LEU A 42 -2.64 -20.09 12.34
N PHE A 43 -1.36 -20.21 12.00
CA PHE A 43 -0.75 -21.48 11.64
C PHE A 43 -0.75 -22.46 12.83
N PHE A 44 -0.34 -22.03 14.01
CA PHE A 44 -0.34 -22.89 15.20
C PHE A 44 -1.76 -23.31 15.62
N LEU A 45 -2.74 -22.42 15.55
CA LEU A 45 -4.15 -22.77 15.78
C LEU A 45 -4.68 -23.77 14.75
N PHE A 46 -4.25 -23.69 13.51
CA PHE A 46 -4.58 -24.69 12.49
C PHE A 46 -3.97 -26.06 12.83
N LEU A 47 -2.71 -26.09 13.26
CA LEU A 47 -2.03 -27.33 13.66
C LEU A 47 -2.74 -27.98 14.85
N THR A 48 -3.10 -27.23 15.89
CA THR A 48 -3.81 -27.76 17.07
C THR A 48 -5.14 -28.38 16.69
N LYS A 49 -5.92 -27.69 15.84
CA LYS A 49 -7.20 -28.21 15.34
C LYS A 49 -7.01 -29.52 14.56
N ARG A 50 -6.00 -29.57 13.67
CA ARG A 50 -5.70 -30.75 12.84
C ARG A 50 -5.22 -31.94 13.66
N LYS A 51 -4.38 -31.70 14.67
CA LYS A 51 -3.84 -32.75 15.55
C LYS A 51 -4.75 -33.09 16.73
N LYS A 52 -5.87 -32.39 16.91
CA LYS A 52 -6.74 -32.50 18.09
C LYS A 52 -5.94 -32.39 19.40
N SER A 53 -4.98 -31.46 19.46
CA SER A 53 -4.08 -31.27 20.59
C SER A 53 -4.13 -29.82 21.10
N GLN A 54 -3.63 -29.57 22.32
CA GLN A 54 -3.50 -28.24 22.87
C GLN A 54 -2.24 -27.55 22.29
N ILE A 55 -2.20 -26.21 22.32
CA ILE A 55 -1.10 -25.42 21.72
C ILE A 55 0.22 -25.65 22.47
N GLU A 56 0.14 -25.96 23.76
CA GLU A 56 1.27 -26.26 24.62
C GLU A 56 1.97 -27.58 24.24
N ASN A 57 1.26 -28.47 23.55
CA ASN A 57 1.78 -29.78 23.11
C ASN A 57 2.39 -29.75 21.71
N LEU A 58 2.36 -28.59 21.02
CA LEU A 58 3.01 -28.45 19.71
C LEU A 58 4.53 -28.52 19.85
N ARG A 59 5.15 -29.27 18.95
CA ARG A 59 6.60 -29.47 18.88
C ARG A 59 7.17 -28.93 17.55
N LEU A 60 8.48 -28.79 17.46
CA LEU A 60 9.16 -28.42 16.21
C LEU A 60 8.90 -29.43 15.11
N ASP A 61 8.75 -30.72 15.46
CA ASP A 61 8.42 -31.80 14.52
C ASP A 61 7.05 -31.63 13.83
N ASP A 62 6.18 -30.80 14.40
CA ASP A 62 4.86 -30.51 13.82
C ASP A 62 4.93 -29.47 12.70
N ILE A 63 6.07 -28.77 12.58
CA ILE A 63 6.27 -27.74 11.55
C ILE A 63 6.81 -28.40 10.29
N GLN A 64 5.95 -29.11 9.56
CA GLN A 64 6.28 -29.87 8.34
C GLN A 64 5.75 -29.16 7.09
N ALA A 65 6.37 -29.44 5.94
CA ALA A 65 5.98 -28.84 4.65
C ALA A 65 4.52 -29.17 4.29
N GLU A 66 4.09 -30.40 4.55
CA GLU A 66 2.71 -30.87 4.32
C GLU A 66 1.70 -30.10 5.17
N HIS A 67 2.05 -29.80 6.42
CA HIS A 67 1.21 -29.01 7.31
C HIS A 67 1.14 -27.54 6.88
N VAL A 68 2.25 -26.98 6.41
CA VAL A 68 2.28 -25.61 5.86
C VAL A 68 1.43 -25.53 4.59
N LEU A 69 1.55 -26.49 3.67
CA LEU A 69 0.74 -26.55 2.45
C LEU A 69 -0.76 -26.68 2.79
N ALA A 70 -1.11 -27.59 3.70
CA ALA A 70 -2.49 -27.75 4.15
C ALA A 70 -3.05 -26.46 4.79
N PHE A 71 -2.25 -25.76 5.61
CA PHE A 71 -2.63 -24.46 6.15
C PHE A 71 -2.84 -23.40 5.06
N LEU A 72 -1.97 -23.35 4.05
CA LEU A 72 -2.09 -22.41 2.95
C LEU A 72 -3.34 -22.68 2.10
N THR A 73 -3.70 -23.96 1.91
CA THR A 73 -4.97 -24.35 1.27
C THR A 73 -6.17 -23.93 2.12
N HIS A 74 -6.15 -24.24 3.42
CA HIS A 74 -7.21 -23.85 4.36
C HIS A 74 -7.48 -22.34 4.36
N VAL A 75 -6.44 -21.51 4.37
CA VAL A 75 -6.65 -20.04 4.35
C VAL A 75 -7.19 -19.52 3.03
N GLU A 76 -6.97 -20.21 1.92
CA GLU A 76 -7.58 -19.87 0.63
C GLU A 76 -9.03 -20.35 0.54
N SER A 77 -9.30 -21.64 0.83
CA SER A 77 -10.59 -22.28 0.64
C SER A 77 -11.63 -21.86 1.70
N GLU A 78 -11.27 -21.96 2.98
CA GLU A 78 -12.23 -21.71 4.06
C GLU A 78 -12.26 -20.25 4.53
N ARG A 79 -11.17 -19.49 4.39
CA ARG A 79 -11.11 -18.08 4.79
C ARG A 79 -11.16 -17.11 3.62
N GLY A 80 -11.30 -17.57 2.39
CA GLY A 80 -11.41 -16.72 1.20
C GLY A 80 -10.20 -15.83 0.95
N ASN A 81 -9.00 -16.19 1.45
CA ASN A 81 -7.83 -15.36 1.29
C ASN A 81 -7.32 -15.39 -0.16
N GLN A 82 -7.01 -14.22 -0.70
CA GLN A 82 -6.38 -14.10 -2.01
C GLN A 82 -4.92 -14.58 -1.97
N ALA A 83 -4.37 -14.95 -3.14
CA ALA A 83 -3.00 -15.42 -3.29
C ALA A 83 -1.94 -14.48 -2.66
N ALA A 84 -2.14 -13.17 -2.73
CA ALA A 84 -1.26 -12.19 -2.09
C ALA A 84 -1.23 -12.35 -0.56
N THR A 85 -2.39 -12.50 0.08
CA THR A 85 -2.49 -12.72 1.54
C THR A 85 -1.91 -14.08 1.94
N ARG A 86 -2.18 -15.13 1.16
CA ARG A 86 -1.57 -16.45 1.34
C ARG A 86 -0.04 -16.36 1.30
N ASN A 87 0.51 -15.65 0.32
CA ASN A 87 1.96 -15.46 0.17
C ASN A 87 2.57 -14.67 1.34
N CYS A 88 1.87 -13.67 1.88
CA CYS A 88 2.31 -12.96 3.09
C CYS A 88 2.39 -13.91 4.30
N ARG A 89 1.45 -14.84 4.44
CA ARG A 89 1.48 -15.84 5.51
C ARG A 89 2.64 -16.82 5.33
N LEU A 90 2.86 -17.29 4.10
CA LEU A 90 4.01 -18.13 3.76
C LEU A 90 5.34 -17.42 4.06
N ALA A 91 5.46 -16.13 3.73
CA ALA A 91 6.65 -15.34 4.01
C ALA A 91 6.94 -15.25 5.53
N ALA A 92 5.90 -15.12 6.36
CA ALA A 92 6.05 -15.13 7.82
C ALA A 92 6.53 -16.49 8.33
N ILE A 93 5.94 -17.60 7.85
CA ILE A 93 6.35 -18.97 8.21
C ILE A 93 7.80 -19.22 7.76
N ARG A 94 8.15 -18.89 6.51
CA ARG A 94 9.51 -19.04 6.00
C ARG A 94 10.53 -18.24 6.82
N SER A 95 10.19 -17.02 7.23
CA SER A 95 11.06 -16.19 8.06
C SER A 95 11.30 -16.81 9.43
N PHE A 96 10.27 -17.45 10.02
CA PHE A 96 10.41 -18.18 11.28
C PHE A 96 11.24 -19.44 11.09
N VAL A 97 10.97 -20.25 10.06
CA VAL A 97 11.74 -21.48 9.75
C VAL A 97 13.21 -21.15 9.45
N ALA A 98 13.49 -20.08 8.72
CA ALA A 98 14.87 -19.61 8.49
C ALA A 98 15.58 -19.20 9.79
N HIS A 99 14.81 -18.74 10.80
CA HIS A 99 15.37 -18.50 12.13
C HIS A 99 15.64 -19.82 12.87
N LEU A 100 14.73 -20.82 12.78
CA LEU A 100 14.93 -22.13 13.40
C LEU A 100 16.17 -22.85 12.86
N ILE A 101 16.43 -22.78 11.56
CA ILE A 101 17.64 -23.40 10.95
C ILE A 101 18.93 -22.94 11.65
N ARG A 102 19.00 -21.70 12.10
CA ARG A 102 20.20 -21.18 12.80
C ARG A 102 20.44 -21.80 14.17
N HIS A 103 19.43 -22.44 14.74
CA HIS A 103 19.46 -22.99 16.09
C HIS A 103 19.28 -24.52 16.14
N ASP A 104 18.76 -25.13 15.07
CA ASP A 104 18.39 -26.54 15.02
C ASP A 104 18.59 -27.15 13.61
N VAL A 105 19.80 -26.97 13.05
CA VAL A 105 20.13 -27.48 11.69
C VAL A 105 20.30 -29.00 11.69
N ILE A 106 20.90 -29.56 12.74
CA ILE A 106 21.37 -30.96 12.74
C ILE A 106 20.17 -31.93 12.74
N SER A 107 19.14 -31.61 13.50
CA SER A 107 18.02 -32.54 13.70
C SER A 107 16.93 -32.42 12.64
N ARG A 108 16.72 -31.25 12.04
CA ARG A 108 15.55 -30.96 11.19
C ARG A 108 15.86 -30.16 9.93
N GLY A 109 17.11 -30.12 9.50
CA GLY A 109 17.56 -29.32 8.36
C GLY A 109 16.79 -29.62 7.08
N GLU A 110 16.59 -30.90 6.74
CA GLU A 110 15.83 -31.31 5.55
C GLU A 110 14.36 -30.85 5.62
N GLN A 111 13.70 -31.06 6.75
CA GLN A 111 12.32 -30.63 6.99
C GLN A 111 12.16 -29.12 6.76
N TYR A 112 13.07 -28.32 7.27
CA TYR A 112 13.05 -26.87 7.12
C TYR A 112 13.32 -26.44 5.68
N GLN A 113 14.25 -27.09 4.99
CA GLN A 113 14.53 -26.81 3.58
C GLN A 113 13.30 -27.07 2.68
N ARG A 114 12.57 -28.14 2.93
CA ARG A 114 11.30 -28.44 2.24
C ARG A 114 10.29 -27.30 2.42
N ILE A 115 10.17 -26.70 3.60
CA ILE A 115 9.29 -25.55 3.85
C ILE A 115 9.77 -24.30 3.11
N LEU A 116 11.08 -24.02 3.12
CA LEU A 116 11.64 -22.89 2.41
C LEU A 116 11.48 -23.01 0.89
N ALA A 117 11.44 -24.23 0.37
CA ALA A 117 11.24 -24.51 -1.06
C ALA A 117 9.79 -24.33 -1.53
N ILE A 118 8.77 -24.27 -0.63
CA ILE A 118 7.36 -24.09 -1.03
C ILE A 118 7.21 -22.84 -1.90
N PRO A 119 6.76 -22.88 -3.15
CA PRO A 119 6.71 -21.70 -4.01
C PRO A 119 5.63 -20.71 -3.59
N SER A 120 5.88 -19.43 -3.84
CA SER A 120 4.84 -18.41 -3.77
C SER A 120 3.86 -18.59 -4.94
N LYS A 121 2.56 -18.48 -4.68
CA LYS A 121 1.53 -18.59 -5.71
C LYS A 121 1.52 -17.32 -6.57
N ARG A 122 1.42 -17.47 -7.88
CA ARG A 122 1.25 -16.33 -8.78
C ARG A 122 -0.02 -15.57 -8.40
N SER A 123 0.09 -14.26 -8.22
CA SER A 123 -1.06 -13.39 -7.97
C SER A 123 -1.28 -12.54 -9.21
N PRO A 124 -2.49 -12.53 -9.79
CA PRO A 124 -2.77 -11.64 -10.91
C PRO A 124 -2.55 -10.20 -10.47
N ARG A 125 -1.76 -9.45 -11.24
CA ARG A 125 -1.59 -8.02 -11.01
C ARG A 125 -2.91 -7.34 -11.37
N ARG A 126 -3.64 -6.87 -10.38
CA ARG A 126 -4.80 -6.00 -10.63
C ARG A 126 -4.29 -4.69 -11.20
N GLN A 127 -4.97 -4.19 -12.24
CA GLN A 127 -4.73 -2.82 -12.68
C GLN A 127 -4.98 -1.90 -11.48
N ALA A 128 -4.00 -1.04 -11.21
CA ALA A 128 -4.11 -0.13 -10.08
C ALA A 128 -5.18 0.92 -10.41
N THR A 129 -6.24 0.95 -9.64
CA THR A 129 -7.27 1.99 -9.71
C THR A 129 -6.65 3.33 -9.30
N TYR A 130 -7.01 4.39 -10.02
CA TYR A 130 -6.64 5.76 -9.68
C TYR A 130 -7.78 6.71 -10.01
N LEU A 131 -7.72 7.92 -9.46
CA LEU A 131 -8.63 9.01 -9.77
C LEU A 131 -7.98 9.94 -10.79
N GLU A 132 -8.74 10.30 -11.82
CA GLU A 132 -8.35 11.38 -12.72
C GLU A 132 -8.41 12.74 -11.97
N PRO A 133 -7.68 13.77 -12.41
CA PRO A 133 -7.71 15.09 -11.76
C PRO A 133 -9.11 15.67 -11.60
N GLU A 134 -9.99 15.42 -12.56
CA GLU A 134 -11.40 15.82 -12.54
C GLU A 134 -12.18 15.14 -11.42
N GLU A 135 -11.99 13.85 -11.24
CA GLU A 135 -12.64 13.09 -10.16
C GLU A 135 -12.16 13.58 -8.78
N VAL A 136 -10.87 13.92 -8.66
CA VAL A 136 -10.34 14.51 -7.42
C VAL A 136 -10.97 15.87 -7.16
N ARG A 137 -11.13 16.71 -8.19
CA ARG A 137 -11.84 17.99 -8.08
C ARG A 137 -13.28 17.81 -7.63
N GLN A 138 -14.02 16.88 -8.24
CA GLN A 138 -15.39 16.54 -7.85
C GLN A 138 -15.47 16.16 -6.37
N VAL A 139 -14.57 15.31 -5.87
CA VAL A 139 -14.51 14.92 -4.46
C VAL A 139 -14.30 16.14 -3.56
N ILE A 140 -13.37 17.05 -3.92
CA ILE A 140 -13.07 18.24 -3.15
C ILE A 140 -14.26 19.23 -3.16
N HIS A 141 -14.99 19.34 -4.27
CA HIS A 141 -16.19 20.19 -4.37
C HIS A 141 -17.34 19.73 -3.47
N GLN A 142 -17.40 18.44 -3.10
CA GLN A 142 -18.40 17.93 -2.17
C GLN A 142 -18.14 18.32 -0.71
N ILE A 143 -16.98 18.92 -0.43
CA ILE A 143 -16.65 19.40 0.90
C ILE A 143 -17.22 20.79 1.06
N GLU A 144 -18.18 20.94 1.94
CA GLU A 144 -18.78 22.24 2.25
C GLU A 144 -17.71 23.29 2.55
N ARG A 145 -17.96 24.55 2.16
CA ARG A 145 -17.01 25.64 2.41
C ARG A 145 -16.98 26.09 3.87
N SER A 146 -18.06 25.83 4.59
CA SER A 146 -18.23 26.18 6.00
C SER A 146 -18.64 24.95 6.79
N GLY A 147 -18.28 24.92 8.09
CA GLY A 147 -18.61 23.83 9.01
C GLY A 147 -17.42 23.41 9.86
N ARG A 148 -17.73 22.88 11.06
CA ARG A 148 -16.74 22.55 12.10
C ARG A 148 -15.55 21.72 11.64
N ASN A 149 -15.75 20.85 10.65
CA ASN A 149 -14.73 19.91 10.14
C ASN A 149 -14.36 20.14 8.67
N ALA A 150 -15.02 21.08 7.99
CA ALA A 150 -14.88 21.28 6.54
C ALA A 150 -13.44 21.66 6.15
N LEU A 151 -12.87 22.64 6.85
CA LEU A 151 -11.48 23.06 6.62
C LEU A 151 -10.49 21.91 6.79
N ARG A 152 -10.63 21.12 7.86
CA ARG A 152 -9.77 19.97 8.14
C ARG A 152 -9.89 18.91 7.05
N ASP A 153 -11.12 18.54 6.69
CA ASP A 153 -11.38 17.46 5.72
C ASP A 153 -10.85 17.86 4.34
N ARG A 154 -11.06 19.11 3.94
CA ARG A 154 -10.54 19.68 2.68
C ARG A 154 -9.01 19.73 2.68
N ALA A 155 -8.41 20.24 3.76
CA ALA A 155 -6.97 20.30 3.92
C ALA A 155 -6.34 18.90 3.87
N LEU A 156 -6.95 17.90 4.52
CA LEU A 156 -6.46 16.52 4.51
C LEU A 156 -6.45 15.91 3.10
N ILE A 157 -7.55 16.03 2.36
CA ILE A 157 -7.65 15.45 1.02
C ILE A 157 -6.70 16.15 0.06
N LEU A 158 -6.65 17.50 0.08
CA LEU A 158 -5.70 18.26 -0.72
C LEU A 158 -4.25 17.93 -0.37
N PHE A 159 -3.93 17.84 0.91
CA PHE A 159 -2.59 17.50 1.38
C PHE A 159 -2.15 16.11 0.88
N LEU A 160 -3.02 15.10 0.99
CA LEU A 160 -2.74 13.74 0.52
C LEU A 160 -2.52 13.71 -1.00
N TYR A 161 -3.33 14.43 -1.76
CA TYR A 161 -3.19 14.48 -3.23
C TYR A 161 -1.99 15.32 -3.66
N ASN A 162 -1.76 16.49 -3.04
CA ASN A 162 -0.61 17.35 -3.34
C ASN A 162 0.72 16.64 -3.09
N THR A 163 0.88 16.04 -1.90
CA THR A 163 2.18 15.47 -1.48
C THR A 163 2.37 14.02 -1.83
N GLY A 164 1.31 13.32 -2.19
CA GLY A 164 1.30 11.87 -2.32
C GLY A 164 1.76 11.13 -1.05
N ALA A 165 1.63 11.76 0.13
CA ALA A 165 2.06 11.18 1.39
C ALA A 165 1.32 9.87 1.71
N ARG A 166 2.01 8.93 2.40
CA ARG A 166 1.29 7.81 3.02
C ARG A 166 0.40 8.35 4.13
N ILE A 167 -0.76 7.76 4.32
CA ILE A 167 -1.70 8.23 5.36
C ILE A 167 -1.04 8.36 6.74
N SER A 168 -0.15 7.44 7.11
CA SER A 168 0.58 7.52 8.38
C SER A 168 1.60 8.65 8.43
N GLU A 169 2.21 9.01 7.30
CA GLU A 169 3.10 10.16 7.18
C GLU A 169 2.31 11.46 7.33
N ALA A 170 1.18 11.57 6.63
CA ALA A 170 0.30 12.74 6.69
C ALA A 170 -0.25 12.99 8.09
N LEU A 171 -0.75 11.94 8.75
CA LEU A 171 -1.32 12.06 10.11
C LEU A 171 -0.28 12.29 11.21
N ALA A 172 1.01 12.10 10.92
CA ALA A 172 2.09 12.39 11.85
C ALA A 172 2.66 13.80 11.70
N VAL A 173 2.25 14.57 10.68
CA VAL A 173 2.74 15.94 10.44
C VAL A 173 2.33 16.86 11.58
N ARG A 174 3.30 17.61 12.08
CA ARG A 174 3.14 18.61 13.15
C ARG A 174 3.42 20.00 12.61
N PRO A 175 3.00 21.08 13.30
CA PRO A 175 3.30 22.45 12.87
C PRO A 175 4.79 22.68 12.56
N ARG A 176 5.70 22.13 13.35
CA ARG A 176 7.16 22.21 13.16
C ARG A 176 7.68 21.55 11.88
N ASP A 177 6.89 20.69 11.23
CA ASP A 177 7.25 20.04 9.97
C ASP A 177 6.82 20.88 8.74
N LEU A 178 6.09 21.98 8.96
CA LEU A 178 5.53 22.82 7.92
C LEU A 178 6.38 24.08 7.74
N HIS A 179 6.78 24.35 6.51
CA HIS A 179 7.30 25.63 6.07
C HIS A 179 6.29 26.27 5.13
N LEU A 180 5.45 27.19 5.67
CA LEU A 180 4.27 27.73 4.98
C LEU A 180 4.54 29.04 4.26
N ASN A 181 5.73 29.66 4.45
CA ASN A 181 6.22 30.78 3.67
C ASN A 181 6.92 30.27 2.40
N ARG A 182 7.15 31.16 1.41
CA ARG A 182 7.87 30.77 0.18
C ARG A 182 9.35 30.46 0.48
N PRO A 183 9.87 29.34 -0.02
CA PRO A 183 9.23 28.24 -0.74
C PRO A 183 8.41 27.34 0.21
N ARG A 184 7.13 27.14 -0.11
CA ARG A 184 6.21 26.35 0.72
C ARG A 184 6.51 24.87 0.60
N GLN A 185 6.75 24.21 1.73
CA GLN A 185 7.07 22.79 1.76
C GLN A 185 6.69 22.13 3.09
N VAL A 186 6.60 20.83 3.07
CA VAL A 186 6.42 19.99 4.26
C VAL A 186 7.52 18.95 4.35
N ARG A 187 8.02 18.72 5.55
CA ARG A 187 8.93 17.62 5.89
C ARG A 187 8.14 16.39 6.25
N LEU A 188 8.22 15.35 5.43
CA LEU A 188 7.59 14.06 5.66
C LEU A 188 8.61 13.03 6.16
N THR A 189 8.27 12.29 7.20
CA THR A 189 9.10 11.21 7.76
C THR A 189 8.48 9.87 7.38
N GLY A 190 9.19 9.10 6.57
CA GLY A 190 8.76 7.81 6.05
C GLY A 190 9.33 6.60 6.81
N LYS A 191 9.20 5.42 6.21
CA LYS A 191 9.72 4.16 6.75
C LYS A 191 11.24 4.24 6.96
N GLY A 192 11.70 3.79 8.13
CA GLY A 192 13.12 3.83 8.49
C GLY A 192 13.62 5.25 8.83
N ASN A 193 12.73 6.12 9.28
CA ASN A 193 13.03 7.52 9.64
C ASN A 193 13.61 8.38 8.48
N LYS A 194 13.40 7.94 7.24
CA LYS A 194 13.85 8.69 6.06
C LYS A 194 12.99 9.94 5.90
N LYS A 195 13.64 11.09 5.85
CA LYS A 195 12.99 12.39 5.68
C LYS A 195 13.01 12.80 4.22
N ARG A 196 11.92 13.43 3.75
CA ARG A 196 11.83 14.09 2.45
C ARG A 196 11.04 15.38 2.56
N TYR A 197 11.34 16.33 1.68
CA TYR A 197 10.61 17.58 1.58
C TYR A 197 9.70 17.54 0.35
N CYS A 198 8.43 17.90 0.54
CA CYS A 198 7.47 17.99 -0.55
C CYS A 198 6.98 19.43 -0.67
N PRO A 199 7.04 20.03 -1.88
CA PRO A 199 6.44 21.33 -2.15
C PRO A 199 4.92 21.31 -1.87
N LEU A 200 4.43 22.42 -1.35
CA LEU A 200 3.00 22.61 -1.08
C LEU A 200 2.40 23.62 -2.05
N TRP A 201 1.23 23.28 -2.57
CA TRP A 201 0.41 24.24 -3.30
C TRP A 201 0.00 25.40 -2.40
N ALA A 202 -0.23 26.56 -2.98
CA ALA A 202 -0.63 27.77 -2.23
C ALA A 202 -1.90 27.53 -1.41
N GLU A 203 -2.91 26.90 -2.03
CA GLU A 203 -4.19 26.57 -1.38
C GLU A 203 -3.99 25.61 -0.19
N THR A 204 -3.21 24.54 -0.40
CA THR A 204 -2.90 23.59 0.68
C THR A 204 -2.19 24.30 1.85
N ALA A 205 -1.19 25.13 1.57
CA ALA A 205 -0.45 25.85 2.59
C ALA A 205 -1.34 26.84 3.36
N THR A 206 -2.27 27.53 2.68
CA THR A 206 -3.23 28.44 3.33
C THR A 206 -4.14 27.70 4.30
N MET A 207 -4.68 26.55 3.90
CA MET A 207 -5.54 25.74 4.77
C MET A 207 -4.78 25.17 5.97
N LEU A 208 -3.55 24.70 5.74
CA LEU A 208 -2.68 24.21 6.83
C LEU A 208 -2.34 25.33 7.81
N ARG A 209 -2.13 26.56 7.33
CA ARG A 209 -1.90 27.73 8.20
C ARG A 209 -3.11 27.99 9.10
N GLN A 210 -4.32 27.96 8.55
CA GLN A 210 -5.54 28.13 9.32
C GLN A 210 -5.70 27.04 10.40
N LEU A 211 -5.40 25.78 10.06
CA LEU A 211 -5.44 24.68 11.02
C LEU A 211 -4.39 24.82 12.13
N THR A 212 -3.18 25.32 11.79
CA THR A 212 -2.11 25.50 12.78
C THR A 212 -2.38 26.67 13.72
N LEU A 213 -3.03 27.74 13.24
CA LEU A 213 -3.45 28.86 14.08
C LEU A 213 -4.52 28.45 15.11
N SER A 214 -5.34 27.47 14.78
CA SER A 214 -6.36 26.90 15.69
C SER A 214 -5.80 25.83 16.62
N SER A 215 -4.51 25.50 16.53
CA SER A 215 -3.86 24.46 17.34
C SER A 215 -3.14 25.07 18.53
N ASN A 216 -3.43 24.56 19.72
CA ASN A 216 -2.81 25.03 20.97
C ASN A 216 -1.42 24.42 21.24
N SER A 217 -0.87 23.59 20.33
CA SER A 217 0.39 22.87 20.58
C SER A 217 1.19 22.65 19.30
N ILE A 218 2.48 23.01 19.32
CA ILE A 218 3.44 22.76 18.25
C ILE A 218 3.79 21.26 18.11
N GLU A 219 3.61 20.50 19.18
CA GLU A 219 3.95 19.07 19.23
C GLU A 219 2.80 18.15 18.81
N GLN A 220 1.59 18.66 18.76
CA GLN A 220 0.43 17.88 18.37
C GLN A 220 0.32 17.78 16.85
N PRO A 221 -0.11 16.63 16.28
CA PRO A 221 -0.40 16.52 14.84
C PRO A 221 -1.45 17.53 14.39
N ILE A 222 -1.31 18.04 13.15
CA ILE A 222 -2.22 19.05 12.60
C ILE A 222 -3.61 18.52 12.27
N PHE A 223 -3.73 17.21 11.99
CA PHE A 223 -5.02 16.59 11.66
C PHE A 223 -5.60 15.92 12.91
N LEU A 224 -6.60 16.57 13.50
CA LEU A 224 -7.30 16.09 14.69
C LEU A 224 -8.70 15.58 14.33
N ASN A 225 -9.22 14.66 15.12
CA ASN A 225 -10.60 14.23 15.03
C ASN A 225 -11.57 15.27 15.68
N CYS A 226 -12.88 15.00 15.65
CA CYS A 226 -13.88 15.90 16.24
C CYS A 226 -13.78 16.07 17.78
N ARG A 227 -12.99 15.21 18.44
CA ARG A 227 -12.74 15.26 19.90
C ARG A 227 -11.40 15.92 20.24
N GLY A 228 -10.71 16.52 19.25
CA GLY A 228 -9.39 17.14 19.45
C GLY A 228 -8.23 16.16 19.63
N GLN A 229 -8.44 14.86 19.40
CA GLN A 229 -7.42 13.83 19.47
C GLN A 229 -6.77 13.60 18.07
N PRO A 230 -5.53 13.10 18.00
CA PRO A 230 -4.90 12.74 16.73
C PRO A 230 -5.81 11.85 15.88
N MET A 231 -5.95 12.18 14.60
CA MET A 231 -6.80 11.44 13.70
C MET A 231 -6.21 10.05 13.43
N THR A 232 -7.07 9.03 13.43
CA THR A 232 -6.69 7.66 13.08
C THR A 232 -6.68 7.46 11.55
N ARG A 233 -6.01 6.40 11.09
CA ARG A 233 -6.03 6.00 9.67
C ARG A 233 -7.43 5.69 9.18
N ASP A 234 -8.22 5.00 10.00
CA ASP A 234 -9.60 4.64 9.69
C ASP A 234 -10.49 5.88 9.64
N GLY A 235 -10.27 6.84 10.54
CA GLY A 235 -10.96 8.13 10.51
C GLY A 235 -10.69 8.91 9.22
N ALA A 236 -9.43 8.98 8.80
CA ALA A 236 -9.06 9.62 7.53
C ALA A 236 -9.63 8.88 6.31
N ALA A 237 -9.61 7.56 6.31
CA ALA A 237 -10.21 6.74 5.26
C ALA A 237 -11.73 6.93 5.20
N HIS A 238 -12.40 7.02 6.36
CA HIS A 238 -13.82 7.31 6.45
C HIS A 238 -14.17 8.69 5.85
N ILE A 239 -13.41 9.73 6.17
CA ILE A 239 -13.58 11.07 5.60
C ILE A 239 -13.47 11.02 4.07
N LEU A 240 -12.43 10.40 3.53
CA LEU A 240 -12.26 10.26 2.09
C LEU A 240 -13.43 9.50 1.46
N SER A 241 -13.81 8.36 2.03
CA SER A 241 -14.91 7.53 1.55
C SER A 241 -16.26 8.28 1.58
N LYS A 242 -16.50 9.12 2.59
CA LYS A 242 -17.70 9.97 2.69
C LYS A 242 -17.81 10.90 1.48
N TYR A 243 -16.75 11.63 1.14
CA TYR A 243 -16.79 12.61 0.06
C TYR A 243 -16.73 11.96 -1.33
N VAL A 244 -16.05 10.85 -1.47
CA VAL A 244 -16.08 10.04 -2.70
C VAL A 244 -17.50 9.54 -2.98
N ARG A 245 -18.21 9.04 -1.98
CA ARG A 245 -19.61 8.61 -2.14
C ARG A 245 -20.53 9.76 -2.51
N ARG A 246 -20.34 10.94 -1.93
CA ARG A 246 -21.10 12.13 -2.29
C ARG A 246 -20.84 12.58 -3.72
N ALA A 247 -19.57 12.52 -4.18
CA ALA A 247 -19.18 12.88 -5.54
C ALA A 247 -19.65 11.86 -6.59
N ALA A 248 -19.82 10.61 -6.20
CA ALA A 248 -20.13 9.53 -7.12
C ALA A 248 -21.53 9.62 -7.72
N GLY A 249 -22.50 10.28 -7.06
CA GLY A 249 -23.90 10.26 -7.54
C GLY A 249 -24.41 8.83 -7.78
N ASP A 250 -25.51 8.70 -8.53
CA ASP A 250 -26.11 7.37 -8.75
C ASP A 250 -25.47 6.58 -9.90
N ASP A 251 -24.88 7.22 -10.93
CA ASP A 251 -24.39 6.56 -12.16
C ASP A 251 -22.92 6.78 -12.50
N SER A 252 -22.09 7.27 -11.58
CA SER A 252 -20.71 7.59 -11.92
C SER A 252 -19.78 6.39 -11.86
N LEU A 253 -18.79 6.35 -12.78
CA LEU A 253 -17.67 5.40 -12.75
C LEU A 253 -16.91 5.47 -11.41
N LEU A 254 -16.99 6.59 -10.72
CA LEU A 254 -16.39 6.83 -9.42
C LEU A 254 -16.97 5.90 -8.34
N ARG A 255 -18.27 5.56 -8.42
CA ARG A 255 -18.94 4.63 -7.49
C ARG A 255 -18.34 3.23 -7.51
N LYS A 256 -17.83 2.80 -8.68
CA LYS A 256 -17.18 1.49 -8.86
C LYS A 256 -15.77 1.46 -8.32
N LYS A 257 -15.17 2.62 -8.04
CA LYS A 257 -13.80 2.73 -7.52
C LYS A 257 -13.82 2.67 -5.99
N HIS A 258 -13.17 1.67 -5.40
CA HIS A 258 -12.95 1.62 -3.95
C HIS A 258 -11.80 2.55 -3.57
N VAL A 259 -12.09 3.86 -3.38
CA VAL A 259 -11.08 4.89 -3.16
C VAL A 259 -10.58 4.86 -1.72
N THR A 260 -9.27 4.70 -1.57
CA THR A 260 -8.56 4.72 -0.29
C THR A 260 -7.47 5.80 -0.32
N PRO A 261 -6.90 6.20 0.83
CA PRO A 261 -5.75 7.11 0.84
C PRO A 261 -4.57 6.62 0.00
N HIS A 262 -4.40 5.32 -0.15
CA HIS A 262 -3.36 4.74 -1.02
C HIS A 262 -3.67 4.97 -2.50
N ILE A 263 -4.94 4.87 -2.90
CA ILE A 263 -5.38 5.21 -4.27
C ILE A 263 -5.19 6.70 -4.55
N LEU A 264 -5.47 7.57 -3.59
CA LEU A 264 -5.24 9.01 -3.76
C LEU A 264 -3.75 9.34 -3.97
N ARG A 265 -2.85 8.66 -3.25
CA ARG A 265 -1.41 8.72 -3.49
C ARG A 265 -1.02 8.18 -4.89
N HIS A 266 -1.66 7.10 -5.32
CA HIS A 266 -1.48 6.55 -6.67
C HIS A 266 -1.93 7.54 -7.74
N SER A 267 -3.08 8.20 -7.51
CA SER A 267 -3.59 9.26 -8.38
C SER A 267 -2.61 10.44 -8.51
N CYS A 268 -2.01 10.87 -7.41
CA CYS A 268 -0.94 11.87 -7.42
C CYS A 268 0.23 11.44 -8.32
N ALA A 269 0.69 10.19 -8.17
CA ALA A 269 1.79 9.65 -8.99
C ALA A 269 1.44 9.62 -10.48
N VAL A 270 0.22 9.18 -10.82
CA VAL A 270 -0.26 9.13 -12.21
C VAL A 270 -0.40 10.54 -12.79
N ALA A 271 -0.94 11.49 -12.02
CA ALA A 271 -1.06 12.89 -12.45
C ALA A 271 0.31 13.54 -12.74
N LEU A 272 1.31 13.30 -11.87
CA LEU A 272 2.69 13.77 -12.11
C LEU A 272 3.27 13.14 -13.37
N LEU A 273 3.05 11.85 -13.57
CA LEU A 273 3.52 11.14 -14.76
C LEU A 273 2.83 11.66 -16.03
N GLN A 274 1.53 11.91 -15.99
CA GLN A 274 0.77 12.50 -17.10
C GLN A 274 1.22 13.93 -17.43
N ALA A 275 1.69 14.67 -16.42
CA ALA A 275 2.29 16.00 -16.58
C ALA A 275 3.73 15.93 -17.14
N GLY A 276 4.28 14.74 -17.41
CA GLY A 276 5.61 14.58 -17.99
C GLY A 276 6.77 14.60 -16.98
N VAL A 277 6.49 14.47 -15.69
CA VAL A 277 7.53 14.42 -14.67
C VAL A 277 8.28 13.10 -14.76
N ASP A 278 9.62 13.15 -14.67
CA ASP A 278 10.46 11.97 -14.72
C ASP A 278 10.19 10.99 -13.57
N LEU A 279 10.28 9.69 -13.86
CA LEU A 279 9.99 8.63 -12.90
C LEU A 279 10.92 8.63 -11.68
N THR A 280 12.17 9.07 -11.85
CA THR A 280 13.11 9.19 -10.72
C THR A 280 12.69 10.30 -9.79
N VAL A 281 12.24 11.42 -10.33
CA VAL A 281 11.69 12.54 -9.55
C VAL A 281 10.41 12.11 -8.83
N ILE A 282 9.50 11.39 -9.52
CA ILE A 282 8.27 10.86 -8.89
C ILE A 282 8.60 9.88 -7.76
N ARG A 283 9.59 8.99 -7.97
CA ARG A 283 10.06 8.06 -6.94
C ARG A 283 10.51 8.79 -5.69
N ASP A 284 11.36 9.80 -5.87
CA ASP A 284 11.94 10.57 -4.76
C ASP A 284 10.88 11.44 -4.08
N TYR A 285 10.00 12.06 -4.87
CA TYR A 285 8.85 12.82 -4.37
C TYR A 285 7.94 11.98 -3.46
N LEU A 286 7.62 10.77 -3.89
CA LEU A 286 6.80 9.85 -3.13
C LEU A 286 7.58 9.13 -2.01
N GLY A 287 8.90 9.10 -2.04
CA GLY A 287 9.73 8.34 -1.11
C GLY A 287 9.53 6.81 -1.28
N HIS A 288 9.60 6.33 -2.54
CA HIS A 288 9.62 4.91 -2.84
C HIS A 288 11.03 4.36 -2.66
N ALA A 289 11.16 3.26 -1.93
CA ALA A 289 12.45 2.59 -1.74
C ALA A 289 12.97 1.92 -3.02
N SER A 290 12.09 1.65 -3.99
CA SER A 290 12.42 0.99 -5.26
C SER A 290 11.64 1.60 -6.42
N ILE A 291 12.32 1.76 -7.56
CA ILE A 291 11.75 2.15 -8.85
C ILE A 291 10.65 1.17 -9.31
N SER A 292 10.77 -0.12 -8.96
CA SER A 292 9.77 -1.12 -9.33
C SER A 292 8.36 -0.77 -8.84
N THR A 293 8.26 -0.08 -7.70
CA THR A 293 6.98 0.43 -7.17
C THR A 293 6.42 1.57 -8.04
N THR A 294 7.30 2.37 -8.64
CA THR A 294 6.91 3.49 -9.52
C THR A 294 6.61 3.01 -10.94
N ASN A 295 7.29 1.96 -11.42
CA ASN A 295 7.05 1.35 -12.74
C ASN A 295 5.62 0.80 -12.91
N HIS A 296 4.91 0.49 -11.83
CA HIS A 296 3.49 0.13 -11.90
C HIS A 296 2.61 1.22 -12.52
N TYR A 297 3.03 2.48 -12.44
CA TYR A 297 2.31 3.61 -13.02
C TYR A 297 2.48 3.70 -14.55
N VAL A 298 3.65 3.30 -15.06
CA VAL A 298 3.98 3.31 -16.49
C VAL A 298 3.23 2.22 -17.26
N THR A 299 3.11 1.04 -16.68
CA THR A 299 2.48 -0.10 -17.35
C THR A 299 0.98 0.07 -17.54
N SER A 300 0.34 0.93 -16.75
CA SER A 300 -1.10 1.12 -16.72
C SER A 300 -1.63 2.19 -17.68
N ASN A 301 -0.76 3.05 -18.26
CA ASN A 301 -1.24 4.23 -18.99
C ASN A 301 -0.88 4.19 -20.48
N PHE A 302 -1.75 3.53 -21.29
CA PHE A 302 -1.63 3.49 -22.76
C PHE A 302 -1.67 4.89 -23.39
N LEU A 303 -2.49 5.80 -22.88
CA LEU A 303 -2.62 7.18 -23.37
C LEU A 303 -1.32 7.95 -23.23
N MET A 304 -0.58 7.72 -22.16
CA MET A 304 0.73 8.33 -21.97
C MET A 304 1.75 7.79 -22.95
N LYS A 305 1.79 6.48 -23.17
CA LYS A 305 2.68 5.87 -24.20
C LYS A 305 2.40 6.46 -25.57
N LYS A 306 1.11 6.67 -25.92
CA LYS A 306 0.68 7.33 -27.15
C LYS A 306 1.16 8.79 -27.22
N LYS A 307 1.03 9.58 -26.14
CA LYS A 307 1.51 10.96 -26.09
C LYS A 307 3.03 11.06 -26.25
N VAL A 308 3.77 10.20 -25.56
CA VAL A 308 5.25 10.15 -25.67
C VAL A 308 5.68 9.80 -27.07
N LEU A 309 5.05 8.81 -27.70
CA LEU A 309 5.31 8.44 -29.10
C LEU A 309 4.97 9.57 -30.06
N GLN A 310 3.85 10.27 -29.86
CA GLN A 310 3.48 11.43 -30.68
C GLN A 310 4.46 12.59 -30.52
N ALA A 311 4.91 12.87 -29.29
CA ALA A 311 5.93 13.89 -29.03
C ALA A 311 7.29 13.54 -29.65
N PHE A 312 7.68 12.25 -29.58
CA PHE A 312 8.88 11.75 -30.22
C PHE A 312 8.81 11.90 -31.75
N TRP A 313 7.70 11.50 -32.37
CA TRP A 313 7.51 11.63 -33.83
C TRP A 313 7.53 13.07 -34.30
N LYS A 314 6.93 13.98 -33.51
CA LYS A 314 6.98 15.43 -33.79
C LYS A 314 8.42 15.97 -33.71
N ARG A 315 9.21 15.54 -32.72
CA ARG A 315 10.63 15.91 -32.55
C ARG A 315 11.53 15.32 -33.62
N ALA A 316 11.25 14.10 -34.03
CA ALA A 316 12.03 13.38 -35.07
C ALA A 316 11.74 13.90 -36.47
N GLY A 317 10.81 14.85 -36.66
CA GLY A 317 10.40 15.31 -37.98
C GLY A 317 9.64 14.29 -38.82
N LEU A 318 9.31 13.14 -38.21
CA LEU A 318 8.60 12.01 -38.84
C LEU A 318 7.09 12.20 -38.75
N GLN A 319 6.59 13.42 -39.01
CA GLN A 319 5.14 13.59 -39.12
C GLN A 319 4.66 12.76 -40.26
N SER A 320 3.87 11.74 -40.01
CA SER A 320 3.11 11.03 -40.99
C SER A 320 2.32 12.10 -41.78
N GLN A 321 2.64 12.24 -43.06
CA GLN A 321 1.69 12.84 -43.98
C GLN A 321 0.35 12.17 -43.70
N LYS A 322 -0.71 12.96 -43.63
CA LYS A 322 -2.08 12.45 -43.48
C LYS A 322 -2.30 11.41 -44.57
N HIS A 323 -1.98 10.17 -44.32
CA HIS A 323 -2.48 9.10 -45.14
C HIS A 323 -4.00 9.20 -44.99
N SER A 324 -4.67 9.54 -46.07
CA SER A 324 -6.10 9.35 -46.18
C SER A 324 -6.39 7.99 -45.59
N ALA A 325 -7.34 7.95 -44.63
CA ALA A 325 -7.72 6.68 -44.01
C ALA A 325 -7.94 5.68 -45.18
N TRP A 326 -7.15 4.60 -45.18
CA TRP A 326 -7.33 3.53 -46.12
C TRP A 326 -8.81 3.11 -46.06
N ARG A 327 -9.51 3.32 -47.15
CA ARG A 327 -10.87 2.83 -47.34
C ARG A 327 -10.72 1.61 -48.23
N PRO A 328 -11.17 0.42 -47.78
CA PRO A 328 -11.21 -0.73 -48.67
C PRO A 328 -12.00 -0.34 -49.90
N SER A 329 -11.49 -0.69 -51.10
CA SER A 329 -12.28 -0.54 -52.33
C SER A 329 -13.57 -1.33 -52.20
N ALA A 330 -14.64 -0.85 -52.82
CA ALA A 330 -15.92 -1.54 -52.84
C ALA A 330 -15.77 -3.01 -53.30
N ASP A 331 -14.87 -3.25 -54.24
CA ASP A 331 -14.54 -4.57 -54.80
C ASP A 331 -14.00 -5.56 -53.75
N LEU A 332 -13.18 -5.09 -52.80
CA LEU A 332 -12.65 -5.95 -51.72
C LEU A 332 -13.74 -6.37 -50.74
N LEU A 333 -14.68 -5.45 -50.43
CA LEU A 333 -15.79 -5.74 -49.55
C LEU A 333 -16.83 -6.66 -50.21
N GLU A 334 -17.05 -6.54 -51.53
CA GLU A 334 -17.87 -7.48 -52.30
C GLU A 334 -17.23 -8.86 -52.39
N PHE A 335 -15.91 -8.91 -52.61
CA PHE A 335 -15.17 -10.16 -52.61
C PHE A 335 -15.27 -10.89 -51.27
N LEU A 336 -15.11 -10.17 -50.14
CA LEU A 336 -15.19 -10.76 -48.82
C LEU A 336 -16.61 -11.16 -48.39
N LYS A 337 -17.65 -10.58 -49.03
CA LYS A 337 -19.04 -10.98 -48.81
C LYS A 337 -19.45 -12.21 -49.64
N ALA A 338 -18.67 -12.54 -50.66
CA ALA A 338 -18.89 -13.70 -51.52
C ALA A 338 -18.14 -14.97 -51.08
N LEU A 339 -17.28 -14.85 -50.03
CA LEU A 339 -16.62 -15.96 -49.36
C LEU A 339 -17.47 -16.48 -48.22
#